data_a0e8f408d7f05dda4d892302b9159faf
#
_entry.id   a0e8f408d7f05dda4d892302b9159faf
#
_cell.length_a   1.000
_cell.length_b   1.000
_cell.length_c   1.000
_cell.angle_alpha   90.00
_cell.angle_beta   90.00
_cell.angle_gamma   90.00
#
_symmetry.space_group_name_H-M   'P 1'
#
loop_
_entity.id
_entity.type
_entity.pdbx_description
1 polymer ?
#
loop_
_entity_poly.entity_id
_entity_poly.type
_entity_poly.pdbx_seq_one_letter_code
_entity_poly.pdbx_strand_id
1 'polypeptide(L)'
;MRRRNLMFGVAAAFGLGACSQSSKFKTYRGPEVTFIVVNKEARNMYLFHGDKVLETYRIDLGFAPRGEKMVEGDGKTPEGLYKINRRNPNSKFHLSLGISYPNAKDKAQAAALGKSPGGDIFIHGNSTRNRRDKKDWTWGCIAITDRQMEDVYAMVRNGTPIQINP
;
A
#
# COMPACT_ATOMS: atom_id res chain seq x y z
N MET A 1 40.76 56.27 -41.81
CA MET A 1 40.79 55.49 -40.53
C MET A 1 39.38 55.00 -40.25
N ARG A 2 39.05 53.72 -40.49
CA ARG A 2 37.75 53.10 -40.25
C ARG A 2 37.84 52.24 -38.96
N ARG A 3 37.11 52.60 -37.90
CA ARG A 3 37.01 51.85 -36.66
C ARG A 3 35.95 50.75 -36.85
N ARG A 4 36.37 49.48 -36.78
CA ARG A 4 35.50 48.29 -36.78
C ARG A 4 35.07 48.04 -35.32
N ASN A 5 33.77 48.15 -35.02
CA ASN A 5 33.19 47.74 -33.75
C ASN A 5 32.94 46.24 -33.85
N LEU A 6 33.60 45.46 -32.97
CA LEU A 6 33.26 44.04 -32.71
C LEU A 6 32.13 44.01 -31.68
N MET A 7 30.97 43.52 -32.09
CA MET A 7 29.89 43.16 -31.13
C MET A 7 30.13 41.72 -30.64
N PHE A 8 30.40 41.59 -29.35
CA PHE A 8 30.39 40.29 -28.66
C PHE A 8 28.95 39.91 -28.34
N GLY A 9 28.39 38.90 -29.01
CA GLY A 9 27.11 38.32 -28.66
C GLY A 9 27.28 37.35 -27.49
N VAL A 10 26.66 37.65 -26.38
CA VAL A 10 26.56 36.73 -25.24
C VAL A 10 25.39 35.78 -25.50
N ALA A 11 25.70 34.53 -25.82
CA ALA A 11 24.70 33.46 -25.91
C ALA A 11 24.33 32.99 -24.48
N ALA A 12 23.14 33.37 -24.01
CA ALA A 12 22.59 32.84 -22.78
C ALA A 12 22.06 31.42 -23.02
N ALA A 13 22.77 30.42 -22.52
CA ALA A 13 22.31 29.03 -22.52
C ALA A 13 21.25 28.86 -21.42
N PHE A 14 19.97 28.81 -21.82
CA PHE A 14 18.88 28.43 -20.93
C PHE A 14 18.96 26.91 -20.70
N GLY A 15 19.49 26.50 -19.56
CA GLY A 15 19.43 25.13 -19.08
C GLY A 15 17.98 24.75 -18.73
N LEU A 16 17.35 23.95 -19.58
CA LEU A 16 16.07 23.29 -19.27
C LEU A 16 16.32 22.26 -18.16
N GLY A 17 16.11 22.63 -16.91
CA GLY A 17 16.07 21.73 -15.78
C GLY A 17 14.86 20.80 -15.94
N ALA A 18 15.06 19.61 -16.51
CA ALA A 18 14.07 18.56 -16.50
C ALA A 18 13.83 18.13 -15.05
N CYS A 19 12.71 18.53 -14.46
CA CYS A 19 12.20 17.96 -13.23
C CYS A 19 11.91 16.47 -13.48
N SER A 20 12.86 15.59 -13.20
CA SER A 20 12.64 14.16 -13.17
C SER A 20 11.67 13.85 -12.04
N GLN A 21 10.39 13.63 -12.35
CA GLN A 21 9.46 13.02 -11.41
C GLN A 21 9.98 11.62 -11.09
N SER A 22 10.34 11.38 -9.82
CA SER A 22 10.75 10.06 -9.38
C SER A 22 9.61 9.06 -9.60
N SER A 23 9.90 7.96 -10.31
CA SER A 23 8.92 6.90 -10.54
C SER A 23 8.45 6.31 -9.21
N LYS A 24 7.13 6.12 -9.05
CA LYS A 24 6.55 5.38 -7.91
C LYS A 24 6.87 3.87 -7.93
N PHE A 25 7.42 3.38 -9.03
CA PHE A 25 7.82 1.98 -9.18
C PHE A 25 9.30 1.84 -8.82
N LYS A 26 9.56 1.21 -7.68
CA LYS A 26 10.91 0.91 -7.20
C LYS A 26 11.38 -0.46 -7.68
N THR A 27 12.68 -0.62 -7.80
CA THR A 27 13.31 -1.93 -8.00
C THR A 27 13.83 -2.43 -6.66
N TYR A 28 13.43 -3.65 -6.28
CA TYR A 28 13.92 -4.34 -5.09
C TYR A 28 14.84 -5.49 -5.48
N ARG A 29 16.02 -5.59 -4.84
CA ARG A 29 17.03 -6.64 -5.08
C ARG A 29 17.43 -7.36 -3.79
N GLY A 30 16.68 -7.20 -2.72
CA GLY A 30 16.90 -7.88 -1.44
C GLY A 30 16.27 -9.27 -1.39
N PRO A 31 16.28 -9.90 -0.19
CA PRO A 31 15.65 -11.20 0.04
C PRO A 31 14.15 -11.18 -0.26
N GLU A 32 13.63 -12.27 -0.81
CA GLU A 32 12.21 -12.40 -1.12
C GLU A 32 11.35 -12.28 0.16
N VAL A 33 10.23 -11.56 0.07
CA VAL A 33 9.22 -11.56 1.14
C VAL A 33 8.43 -12.86 1.05
N THR A 34 8.64 -13.75 2.03
CA THR A 34 8.00 -15.06 2.08
C THR A 34 6.71 -15.06 2.89
N PHE A 35 6.51 -14.09 3.78
CA PHE A 35 5.36 -13.99 4.65
C PHE A 35 5.08 -12.56 5.12
N ILE A 36 3.82 -12.21 5.33
CA ILE A 36 3.38 -10.93 5.91
C ILE A 36 2.61 -11.22 7.19
N VAL A 37 2.90 -10.47 8.27
CA VAL A 37 2.12 -10.50 9.50
C VAL A 37 1.56 -9.12 9.78
N VAL A 38 0.27 -9.04 10.04
CA VAL A 38 -0.42 -7.84 10.50
C VAL A 38 -0.96 -8.09 11.90
N ASN A 39 -0.59 -7.23 12.86
CA ASN A 39 -1.15 -7.21 14.21
C ASN A 39 -2.04 -5.97 14.33
N LYS A 40 -3.34 -6.18 14.34
CA LYS A 40 -4.36 -5.11 14.31
C LYS A 40 -4.30 -4.25 15.55
N GLU A 41 -4.22 -4.85 16.75
CA GLU A 41 -4.14 -4.12 18.01
C GLU A 41 -2.89 -3.22 18.06
N ALA A 42 -1.74 -3.77 17.69
CA ALA A 42 -0.47 -3.04 17.69
C ALA A 42 -0.34 -2.04 16.53
N ARG A 43 -1.22 -2.08 15.51
CA ARG A 43 -1.12 -1.28 14.27
C ARG A 43 0.21 -1.44 13.57
N ASN A 44 0.71 -2.67 13.49
CA ASN A 44 1.97 -2.99 12.83
C ASN A 44 1.79 -4.06 11.75
N MET A 45 2.53 -3.88 10.65
CA MET A 45 2.69 -4.88 9.60
C MET A 45 4.17 -5.19 9.44
N TYR A 46 4.49 -6.47 9.37
CA TYR A 46 5.85 -6.99 9.22
C TYR A 46 5.98 -7.75 7.91
N LEU A 47 7.08 -7.55 7.19
CA LEU A 47 7.47 -8.36 6.05
C LEU A 47 8.60 -9.28 6.46
N PHE A 48 8.46 -10.58 6.19
CA PHE A 48 9.42 -11.60 6.58
C PHE A 48 10.09 -12.26 5.38
N HIS A 49 11.34 -12.68 5.58
CA HIS A 49 12.04 -13.70 4.79
C HIS A 49 12.40 -14.85 5.73
N GLY A 50 11.72 -15.99 5.60
CA GLY A 50 11.79 -17.05 6.63
C GLY A 50 11.43 -16.46 8.01
N ASP A 51 12.32 -16.64 8.99
CA ASP A 51 12.12 -16.13 10.35
C ASP A 51 12.65 -14.69 10.55
N LYS A 52 13.26 -14.11 9.52
CA LYS A 52 13.86 -12.78 9.61
C LYS A 52 12.87 -11.70 9.20
N VAL A 53 12.64 -10.70 10.08
CA VAL A 53 11.93 -9.47 9.74
C VAL A 53 12.80 -8.62 8.80
N LEU A 54 12.29 -8.32 7.61
CA LEU A 54 12.91 -7.42 6.65
C LEU A 54 12.49 -5.98 6.89
N GLU A 55 11.20 -5.76 7.09
CA GLU A 55 10.60 -4.42 7.25
C GLU A 55 9.47 -4.43 8.26
N THR A 56 9.25 -3.28 8.88
CA THR A 56 8.14 -3.04 9.81
C THR A 56 7.46 -1.71 9.46
N TYR A 57 6.14 -1.74 9.35
CA TYR A 57 5.35 -0.56 9.00
C TYR A 57 4.27 -0.28 10.05
N ARG A 58 4.10 0.98 10.39
CA ARG A 58 2.91 1.45 11.09
C ARG A 58 1.74 1.53 10.10
N ILE A 59 0.57 1.02 10.50
CA ILE A 59 -0.60 0.93 9.62
C ILE A 59 -1.81 1.62 10.22
N ASP A 60 -2.74 2.01 9.34
CA ASP A 60 -4.13 2.32 9.68
C ASP A 60 -5.04 1.21 9.15
N LEU A 61 -6.17 1.00 9.82
CA LEU A 61 -7.13 -0.06 9.53
C LEU A 61 -8.50 0.52 9.13
N GLY A 62 -9.50 -0.35 9.08
CA GLY A 62 -10.89 0.05 8.96
C GLY A 62 -11.38 0.88 10.15
N PHE A 63 -12.40 1.73 9.94
CA PHE A 63 -12.91 2.65 10.98
C PHE A 63 -13.50 1.95 12.21
N ALA A 64 -13.77 0.64 12.12
CA ALA A 64 -14.12 -0.23 13.25
C ALA A 64 -13.01 -1.28 13.46
N PRO A 65 -11.85 -0.90 14.00
CA PRO A 65 -10.61 -1.69 13.86
C PRO A 65 -10.57 -2.97 14.71
N ARG A 66 -11.49 -3.13 15.67
CA ARG A 66 -11.49 -4.29 16.56
C ARG A 66 -12.41 -5.39 16.07
N GLY A 67 -11.96 -6.65 16.25
CA GLY A 67 -12.71 -7.85 15.94
C GLY A 67 -12.73 -8.20 14.45
N GLU A 68 -13.22 -9.41 14.18
CA GLU A 68 -13.31 -10.03 12.86
C GLU A 68 -14.28 -9.28 11.95
N LYS A 69 -13.94 -9.20 10.66
CA LYS A 69 -14.84 -8.73 9.60
C LYS A 69 -15.88 -9.80 9.31
N MET A 70 -17.15 -9.44 9.46
CA MET A 70 -18.27 -10.38 9.27
C MET A 70 -19.08 -10.09 8.01
N VAL A 71 -19.28 -8.81 7.69
CA VAL A 71 -20.18 -8.41 6.58
C VAL A 71 -19.64 -7.18 5.85
N GLU A 72 -20.14 -6.95 4.67
CA GLU A 72 -19.86 -5.74 3.90
C GLU A 72 -20.30 -4.49 4.68
N GLY A 73 -19.47 -3.44 4.64
CA GLY A 73 -19.78 -2.16 5.27
C GLY A 73 -19.54 -2.09 6.78
N ASP A 74 -19.11 -3.17 7.44
CA ASP A 74 -18.87 -3.18 8.89
C ASP A 74 -17.62 -2.38 9.34
N GLY A 75 -16.83 -1.89 8.38
CA GLY A 75 -15.64 -1.09 8.65
C GLY A 75 -14.48 -1.85 9.28
N LYS A 76 -14.55 -3.17 9.32
CA LYS A 76 -13.52 -4.01 9.93
C LYS A 76 -12.54 -4.56 8.91
N THR A 77 -11.30 -4.74 9.34
CA THR A 77 -10.27 -5.49 8.61
C THR A 77 -10.37 -6.96 8.99
N PRO A 78 -10.39 -7.90 8.03
CA PRO A 78 -10.55 -9.33 8.32
C PRO A 78 -9.37 -9.89 9.12
N GLU A 79 -9.62 -10.97 9.87
CA GLU A 79 -8.64 -11.72 10.63
C GLU A 79 -8.48 -13.12 10.04
N GLY A 80 -7.25 -13.65 10.04
CA GLY A 80 -6.96 -14.98 9.50
C GLY A 80 -5.84 -15.01 8.48
N LEU A 81 -5.71 -16.15 7.81
CA LEU A 81 -4.69 -16.40 6.79
C LEU A 81 -5.27 -16.19 5.40
N TYR A 82 -4.62 -15.31 4.64
CA TYR A 82 -4.94 -14.98 3.26
C TYR A 82 -3.68 -15.01 2.39
N LYS A 83 -3.81 -14.57 1.13
CA LYS A 83 -2.69 -14.38 0.20
C LYS A 83 -2.83 -13.04 -0.51
N ILE A 84 -1.71 -12.47 -0.91
CA ILE A 84 -1.71 -11.38 -1.88
C ILE A 84 -2.09 -11.99 -3.24
N ASN A 85 -3.21 -11.53 -3.81
CA ASN A 85 -3.77 -12.12 -5.04
C ASN A 85 -3.78 -11.17 -6.24
N ARG A 86 -3.51 -9.90 -6.01
CA ARG A 86 -3.68 -8.87 -7.03
C ARG A 86 -2.75 -7.68 -6.79
N ARG A 87 -2.21 -7.12 -7.87
CA ARG A 87 -1.40 -5.90 -7.84
C ARG A 87 -2.10 -4.84 -8.67
N ASN A 88 -2.31 -3.64 -8.11
CA ASN A 88 -2.95 -2.54 -8.81
C ASN A 88 -2.01 -1.32 -8.89
N PRO A 89 -1.37 -1.09 -10.04
CA PRO A 89 -0.51 0.08 -10.25
C PRO A 89 -1.30 1.39 -10.39
N ASN A 90 -2.59 1.30 -10.70
CA ASN A 90 -3.47 2.46 -10.95
C ASN A 90 -4.46 2.68 -9.81
N SER A 91 -4.07 2.33 -8.59
CA SER A 91 -4.91 2.53 -7.40
C SER A 91 -5.20 4.02 -7.16
N LYS A 92 -6.45 4.34 -6.78
CA LYS A 92 -6.82 5.68 -6.28
C LYS A 92 -6.06 6.07 -5.01
N PHE A 93 -5.44 5.09 -4.35
CA PHE A 93 -4.59 5.24 -3.17
C PHE A 93 -3.13 4.98 -3.52
N HIS A 94 -2.61 5.59 -4.58
CA HIS A 94 -1.25 5.53 -5.07
C HIS A 94 -0.91 4.17 -5.71
N LEU A 95 -0.68 3.12 -4.91
CA LEU A 95 -0.47 1.73 -5.28
C LEU A 95 -1.27 0.84 -4.33
N SER A 96 -1.65 -0.38 -4.76
CA SER A 96 -2.27 -1.34 -3.84
C SER A 96 -2.00 -2.80 -4.18
N LEU A 97 -2.04 -3.64 -3.13
CA LEU A 97 -1.98 -5.09 -3.19
C LEU A 97 -3.27 -5.68 -2.63
N GLY A 98 -3.99 -6.46 -3.42
CA GLY A 98 -5.23 -7.10 -3.01
C GLY A 98 -4.96 -8.32 -2.12
N ILE A 99 -5.79 -8.48 -1.10
CA ILE A 99 -5.83 -9.63 -0.20
C ILE A 99 -6.94 -10.57 -0.64
N SER A 100 -6.74 -11.88 -0.55
CA SER A 100 -7.68 -12.90 -1.03
C SER A 100 -8.92 -13.09 -0.13
N TYR A 101 -9.36 -12.01 0.53
CA TYR A 101 -10.64 -11.94 1.22
C TYR A 101 -11.78 -11.74 0.19
N PRO A 102 -12.97 -12.36 0.37
CA PRO A 102 -13.32 -13.34 1.38
C PRO A 102 -12.92 -14.78 0.98
N ASN A 103 -12.48 -15.58 1.94
CA ASN A 103 -12.31 -17.02 1.79
C ASN A 103 -13.62 -17.78 2.03
N ALA A 104 -13.57 -19.12 2.02
CA ALA A 104 -14.77 -19.94 2.20
C ALA A 104 -15.42 -19.76 3.59
N LYS A 105 -14.60 -19.61 4.66
CA LYS A 105 -15.06 -19.36 6.03
C LYS A 105 -15.79 -18.01 6.12
N ASP A 106 -15.19 -16.95 5.56
CA ASP A 106 -15.78 -15.61 5.59
C ASP A 106 -17.13 -15.56 4.88
N LYS A 107 -17.22 -16.24 3.72
CA LYS A 107 -18.48 -16.36 2.97
C LYS A 107 -19.56 -17.11 3.76
N ALA A 108 -19.21 -18.22 4.42
CA ALA A 108 -20.14 -18.99 5.24
C ALA A 108 -20.64 -18.19 6.45
N GLN A 109 -19.75 -17.44 7.12
CA GLN A 109 -20.12 -16.58 8.25
C GLN A 109 -21.09 -15.46 7.83
N ALA A 110 -20.82 -14.79 6.72
CA ALA A 110 -21.71 -13.74 6.20
C ALA A 110 -23.06 -14.30 5.77
N ALA A 111 -23.07 -15.45 5.09
CA ALA A 111 -24.27 -16.14 4.66
C ALA A 111 -25.18 -16.55 5.84
N ALA A 112 -24.58 -17.01 6.96
CA ALA A 112 -25.32 -17.34 8.19
C ALA A 112 -26.04 -16.10 8.78
N LEU A 113 -25.56 -14.88 8.45
CA LEU A 113 -26.20 -13.63 8.83
C LEU A 113 -27.15 -13.07 7.76
N GLY A 114 -27.35 -13.80 6.66
CA GLY A 114 -28.14 -13.37 5.51
C GLY A 114 -27.56 -12.15 4.79
N LYS A 115 -26.21 -11.95 4.83
CA LYS A 115 -25.52 -10.78 4.32
C LYS A 115 -24.35 -11.14 3.38
N SER A 116 -23.90 -10.16 2.60
CA SER A 116 -22.66 -10.23 1.81
C SER A 116 -21.43 -10.07 2.72
N PRO A 117 -20.36 -10.85 2.53
CA PRO A 117 -19.08 -10.59 3.21
C PRO A 117 -18.40 -9.32 2.69
N GLY A 118 -18.78 -8.86 1.50
CA GLY A 118 -18.06 -7.86 0.73
C GLY A 118 -16.78 -8.42 0.10
N GLY A 119 -15.84 -7.53 -0.15
CA GLY A 119 -14.56 -7.86 -0.79
C GLY A 119 -13.66 -6.63 -0.85
N ASP A 120 -12.75 -6.62 -1.82
CA ASP A 120 -11.88 -5.49 -2.13
C ASP A 120 -11.06 -4.97 -0.93
N ILE A 121 -10.53 -5.90 -0.15
CA ILE A 121 -9.59 -5.61 0.93
C ILE A 121 -8.17 -5.54 0.33
N PHE A 122 -7.48 -4.43 0.59
CA PHE A 122 -6.15 -4.15 0.06
C PHE A 122 -5.20 -3.64 1.14
N ILE A 123 -3.90 -3.83 0.89
CA ILE A 123 -2.86 -2.97 1.44
C ILE A 123 -2.67 -1.83 0.42
N HIS A 124 -2.74 -0.56 0.83
CA HIS A 124 -2.65 0.57 -0.08
C HIS A 124 -1.96 1.80 0.54
N GLY A 125 -1.56 2.73 -0.32
CA GLY A 125 -1.06 4.03 0.10
C GLY A 125 -2.15 4.96 0.60
N ASN A 126 -1.73 6.10 1.12
CA ASN A 126 -2.62 7.17 1.58
C ASN A 126 -2.49 8.37 0.64
N SER A 127 -3.22 8.34 -0.48
CA SER A 127 -3.11 9.32 -1.57
C SER A 127 -3.54 10.74 -1.21
N THR A 128 -4.13 10.99 -0.04
CA THR A 128 -4.63 12.31 0.35
C THR A 128 -3.96 12.82 1.62
N ARG A 129 -3.31 14.00 1.50
CA ARG A 129 -2.64 14.70 2.63
C ARG A 129 -3.57 14.95 3.82
N ASN A 130 -4.88 15.12 3.58
CA ASN A 130 -5.86 15.47 4.60
C ASN A 130 -6.32 14.29 5.47
N ARG A 131 -5.85 13.07 5.22
CA ARG A 131 -6.25 11.87 5.98
C ARG A 131 -5.21 11.43 7.01
N ARG A 132 -4.03 12.06 7.04
CA ARG A 132 -2.96 11.72 8.00
C ARG A 132 -3.37 11.89 9.47
N ASP A 133 -4.36 12.70 9.73
CA ASP A 133 -4.83 13.01 11.09
C ASP A 133 -5.94 12.08 11.59
N LYS A 134 -6.49 11.22 10.74
CA LYS A 134 -7.51 10.25 11.11
C LYS A 134 -6.90 8.84 11.15
N LYS A 135 -6.73 8.31 12.34
CA LYS A 135 -6.38 6.91 12.55
C LYS A 135 -7.57 6.02 12.15
N ASP A 136 -7.26 4.84 11.59
CA ASP A 136 -8.26 3.81 11.26
C ASP A 136 -9.44 4.38 10.45
N TRP A 137 -9.18 4.87 9.26
CA TRP A 137 -10.11 5.62 8.43
C TRP A 137 -10.66 4.84 7.23
N THR A 138 -10.14 3.64 6.96
CA THR A 138 -10.52 2.85 5.78
C THR A 138 -11.85 2.13 5.99
N TRP A 139 -12.36 1.50 4.95
CA TRP A 139 -13.53 0.62 5.01
C TRP A 139 -13.16 -0.87 5.19
N GLY A 140 -12.01 -1.13 5.82
CA GLY A 140 -11.50 -2.47 6.10
C GLY A 140 -10.13 -2.76 5.47
N CYS A 141 -9.63 -1.89 4.62
CA CYS A 141 -8.28 -1.99 4.04
C CYS A 141 -7.19 -1.66 5.08
N ILE A 142 -5.96 -2.00 4.74
CA ILE A 142 -4.75 -1.69 5.50
C ILE A 142 -4.04 -0.55 4.80
N ALA A 143 -3.92 0.62 5.44
CA ALA A 143 -3.27 1.78 4.83
C ALA A 143 -1.89 2.05 5.44
N ILE A 144 -0.94 2.39 4.57
CA ILE A 144 0.42 2.86 4.89
C ILE A 144 0.71 4.14 4.11
N THR A 145 1.84 4.79 4.33
CA THR A 145 2.21 5.97 3.53
C THR A 145 2.52 5.59 2.08
N ASP A 146 2.40 6.54 1.15
CA ASP A 146 2.70 6.30 -0.28
C ASP A 146 4.11 5.78 -0.48
N ARG A 147 5.10 6.37 0.19
CA ARG A 147 6.49 5.95 0.12
C ARG A 147 6.69 4.51 0.61
N GLN A 148 6.05 4.14 1.73
CA GLN A 148 6.08 2.77 2.25
C GLN A 148 5.37 1.81 1.30
N MET A 149 4.27 2.23 0.67
CA MET A 149 3.56 1.40 -0.31
C MET A 149 4.39 1.15 -1.57
N GLU A 150 5.22 2.09 -1.99
CA GLU A 150 6.18 1.87 -3.08
C GLU A 150 7.19 0.76 -2.73
N ASP A 151 7.71 0.75 -1.49
CA ASP A 151 8.61 -0.29 -1.00
C ASP A 151 7.90 -1.65 -0.93
N VAL A 152 6.75 -1.72 -0.27
CA VAL A 152 5.93 -2.94 -0.16
C VAL A 152 5.54 -3.47 -1.55
N TYR A 153 5.15 -2.57 -2.46
CA TYR A 153 4.80 -2.95 -3.82
C TYR A 153 5.99 -3.53 -4.59
N ALA A 154 7.21 -3.04 -4.39
CA ALA A 154 8.41 -3.58 -5.02
C ALA A 154 8.83 -4.94 -4.43
N MET A 155 8.63 -5.14 -3.11
CA MET A 155 9.11 -6.31 -2.36
C MET A 155 8.15 -7.50 -2.43
N VAL A 156 6.83 -7.26 -2.41
CA VAL A 156 5.79 -8.29 -2.23
C VAL A 156 5.25 -8.74 -3.59
N ARG A 157 5.11 -10.07 -3.76
CA ARG A 157 4.60 -10.70 -4.99
C ARG A 157 3.20 -11.27 -4.79
N ASN A 158 2.50 -11.55 -5.90
CA ASN A 158 1.30 -12.36 -5.86
C ASN A 158 1.63 -13.75 -5.32
N GLY A 159 0.76 -14.31 -4.50
CA GLY A 159 0.96 -15.58 -3.82
C GLY A 159 1.56 -15.46 -2.42
N THR A 160 2.20 -14.32 -2.07
CA THR A 160 2.75 -14.11 -0.72
C THR A 160 1.64 -14.28 0.34
N PRO A 161 1.79 -15.20 1.31
CA PRO A 161 0.81 -15.36 2.39
C PRO A 161 0.85 -14.19 3.35
N ILE A 162 -0.32 -13.85 3.90
CA ILE A 162 -0.52 -12.80 4.88
C ILE A 162 -1.40 -13.31 6.02
N GLN A 163 -0.89 -13.27 7.25
CA GLN A 163 -1.63 -13.53 8.48
C GLN A 163 -2.06 -12.20 9.09
N ILE A 164 -3.34 -12.06 9.36
CA ILE A 164 -3.91 -10.89 10.03
C ILE A 164 -4.41 -11.34 11.41
N ASN A 165 -3.76 -10.87 12.45
CA ASN A 165 -4.06 -11.16 13.84
C ASN A 165 -4.90 -10.02 14.46
N PRO A 166 -5.68 -10.30 15.51
CA PRO A 166 -6.40 -9.31 16.29
C PRO A 166 -5.57 -8.13 16.78
#